data_fd04c874311b7b5bc97bc4ab9735cb42
#
_entry.id   fd04c874311b7b5bc97bc4ab9735cb42
#
_cell.length_a   1.000
_cell.length_b   1.000
_cell.length_c   1.000
_cell.angle_alpha   90.00
_cell.angle_beta   90.00
_cell.angle_gamma   90.00
#
_symmetry.space_group_name_H-M   'P 1'
#
loop_
_entity.id
_entity.type
_entity.pdbx_description
1 polymer ?
#
loop_
_entity_poly.entity_id
_entity_poly.type
_entity_poly.pdbx_seq_one_letter_code
_entity_poly.pdbx_strand_id
1 'polypeptide(L)'
;DVRISEEILDRTVEAYRKFRNTAKYLLGNLYDFDPEKDSVSNKDLLEIDRYALSRLNFVLKEVTGSFEHFMFHEVTSSIYKFCVLDMSNFYLDILKDRLYTFGTGSKARRSGQTVLYKILSVITRLMAPIMPFTAEEIWGYFNKADSVHLADWPGVEKDLIDLELEARWERLINLREEVLKALEEKRTAKLIGSPLEAKVVIVVKEKEELEFLTKY
;
A
#
# COMPACT_ATOMS: atom_id res chain seq x y z
N ASP A 1 9.02 31.20 13.48
CA ASP A 1 7.67 31.57 13.02
C ASP A 1 7.25 30.63 11.90
N VAL A 2 6.07 30.01 12.03
CA VAL A 2 5.49 29.18 10.99
C VAL A 2 4.74 30.08 10.00
N ARG A 3 5.13 30.03 8.72
CA ARG A 3 4.41 30.74 7.66
C ARG A 3 3.18 29.92 7.25
N ILE A 4 2.03 30.56 7.17
CA ILE A 4 0.77 29.97 6.71
C ILE A 4 0.35 30.70 5.43
N SER A 5 -0.05 29.93 4.41
CA SER A 5 -0.70 30.42 3.19
C SER A 5 -1.81 29.44 2.79
N GLU A 6 -2.75 29.88 1.96
CA GLU A 6 -3.80 29.02 1.40
C GLU A 6 -3.18 27.81 0.68
N GLU A 7 -2.12 28.03 -0.10
CA GLU A 7 -1.41 26.96 -0.83
C GLU A 7 -0.83 25.90 0.13
N ILE A 8 -0.27 26.29 1.28
CA ILE A 8 0.25 25.33 2.29
C ILE A 8 -0.91 24.53 2.89
N LEU A 9 -2.03 25.20 3.18
CA LEU A 9 -3.22 24.53 3.72
C LEU A 9 -3.81 23.56 2.70
N ASP A 10 -3.91 23.92 1.43
CA ASP A 10 -4.41 23.06 0.36
C ASP A 10 -3.54 21.80 0.20
N ARG A 11 -2.22 21.94 0.22
CA ARG A 11 -1.29 20.78 0.18
C ARG A 11 -1.48 19.86 1.40
N THR A 12 -1.72 20.43 2.57
CA THR A 12 -1.98 19.64 3.79
C THR A 12 -3.31 18.91 3.69
N VAL A 13 -4.35 19.57 3.18
CA VAL A 13 -5.66 18.95 2.93
C VAL A 13 -5.55 17.82 1.91
N GLU A 14 -4.75 17.98 0.85
CA GLU A 14 -4.51 16.94 -0.13
C GLU A 14 -3.83 15.71 0.49
N ALA A 15 -2.80 15.90 1.31
CA ALA A 15 -2.13 14.81 2.02
C ALA A 15 -3.10 14.07 2.96
N TYR A 16 -3.92 14.80 3.71
CA TYR A 16 -4.98 14.26 4.55
C TYR A 16 -5.98 13.42 3.74
N ARG A 17 -6.45 13.93 2.60
CA ARG A 17 -7.38 13.22 1.72
C ARG A 17 -6.80 11.90 1.19
N LYS A 18 -5.51 11.86 0.87
CA LYS A 18 -4.84 10.62 0.41
C LYS A 18 -4.87 9.56 1.50
N PHE A 19 -4.50 9.91 2.71
CA PHE A 19 -4.57 8.99 3.85
C PHE A 19 -6.01 8.49 4.09
N ARG A 20 -6.98 9.41 4.20
CA ARG A 20 -8.39 9.07 4.44
C ARG A 20 -8.96 8.18 3.32
N ASN A 21 -8.65 8.47 2.07
CA ASN A 21 -9.10 7.68 0.92
C ASN A 21 -8.48 6.27 0.93
N THR A 22 -7.20 6.14 1.28
CA THR A 22 -6.56 4.83 1.45
C THR A 22 -7.26 4.03 2.53
N ALA A 23 -7.46 4.61 3.72
CA ALA A 23 -8.16 3.94 4.82
C ALA A 23 -9.60 3.54 4.43
N LYS A 24 -10.34 4.43 3.74
CA LYS A 24 -11.69 4.13 3.24
C LYS A 24 -11.69 2.95 2.26
N TYR A 25 -10.71 2.89 1.36
CA TYR A 25 -10.58 1.76 0.42
C TYR A 25 -10.30 0.45 1.15
N LEU A 26 -9.37 0.47 2.12
CA LEU A 26 -9.04 -0.71 2.93
C LEU A 26 -10.26 -1.21 3.69
N LEU A 27 -10.96 -0.32 4.42
CA LEU A 27 -12.19 -0.66 5.16
C LEU A 27 -13.27 -1.23 4.24
N GLY A 28 -13.50 -0.61 3.08
CA GLY A 28 -14.50 -1.06 2.13
C GLY A 28 -14.25 -2.47 1.58
N ASN A 29 -12.99 -2.91 1.53
CA ASN A 29 -12.60 -4.24 1.05
C ASN A 29 -12.45 -5.29 2.18
N LEU A 30 -12.69 -4.88 3.42
CA LEU A 30 -12.65 -5.76 4.60
C LEU A 30 -14.06 -6.07 5.16
N TYR A 31 -15.13 -5.68 4.47
CA TYR A 31 -16.51 -5.80 4.95
C TYR A 31 -16.94 -7.24 5.29
N ASP A 32 -16.35 -8.24 4.63
CA ASP A 32 -16.62 -9.66 4.77
C ASP A 32 -15.42 -10.44 5.34
N PHE A 33 -14.47 -9.75 5.99
CA PHE A 33 -13.24 -10.33 6.51
C PHE A 33 -13.27 -10.38 8.02
N ASP A 34 -13.18 -11.59 8.57
CA ASP A 34 -13.01 -11.85 10.01
C ASP A 34 -11.53 -12.21 10.27
N PRO A 35 -10.75 -11.35 10.96
CA PRO A 35 -9.31 -11.59 11.13
C PRO A 35 -9.01 -12.88 11.91
N GLU A 36 -9.92 -13.39 12.73
CA GLU A 36 -9.71 -14.61 13.48
C GLU A 36 -9.93 -15.87 12.63
N LYS A 37 -10.83 -15.80 11.62
CA LYS A 37 -11.22 -16.96 10.81
C LYS A 37 -10.59 -16.96 9.42
N ASP A 38 -10.43 -15.77 8.83
CA ASP A 38 -10.12 -15.61 7.43
C ASP A 38 -8.65 -15.29 7.17
N SER A 39 -7.86 -15.03 8.23
CA SER A 39 -6.44 -14.69 8.08
C SER A 39 -5.63 -15.83 7.47
N VAL A 40 -4.81 -15.48 6.50
CA VAL A 40 -3.85 -16.39 5.86
C VAL A 40 -2.51 -16.25 6.57
N SER A 41 -1.86 -17.38 6.85
CA SER A 41 -0.54 -17.37 7.51
C SER A 41 0.53 -16.72 6.60
N ASN A 42 1.54 -16.08 7.18
CA ASN A 42 2.57 -15.35 6.42
C ASN A 42 3.25 -16.20 5.34
N LYS A 43 3.47 -17.49 5.60
CA LYS A 43 4.07 -18.44 4.64
C LYS A 43 3.17 -18.80 3.47
N ASP A 44 1.86 -18.64 3.64
CA ASP A 44 0.84 -18.99 2.65
C ASP A 44 0.36 -17.78 1.84
N LEU A 45 0.85 -16.59 2.15
CA LEU A 45 0.56 -15.37 1.40
C LEU A 45 1.14 -15.46 -0.02
N LEU A 46 0.46 -14.82 -0.98
CA LEU A 46 1.01 -14.65 -2.31
C LEU A 46 2.26 -13.76 -2.28
N GLU A 47 3.13 -13.90 -3.26
CA GLU A 47 4.40 -13.19 -3.30
C GLU A 47 4.25 -11.66 -3.24
N ILE A 48 3.30 -11.11 -4.01
CA ILE A 48 2.99 -9.67 -4.00
C ILE A 48 2.44 -9.20 -2.64
N ASP A 49 1.72 -10.06 -1.92
CA ASP A 49 1.18 -9.77 -0.60
C ASP A 49 2.30 -9.76 0.45
N ARG A 50 3.27 -10.66 0.33
CA ARG A 50 4.49 -10.64 1.15
C ARG A 50 5.33 -9.40 0.88
N TYR A 51 5.46 -8.99 -0.38
CA TYR A 51 6.12 -7.74 -0.75
C TYR A 51 5.46 -6.54 -0.06
N ALA A 52 4.13 -6.42 -0.11
CA ALA A 52 3.42 -5.33 0.55
C ALA A 52 3.63 -5.32 2.08
N LEU A 53 3.73 -6.49 2.73
CA LEU A 53 4.07 -6.57 4.16
C LEU A 53 5.53 -6.22 4.45
N SER A 54 6.47 -6.57 3.57
CA SER A 54 7.87 -6.15 3.70
C SER A 54 7.97 -4.63 3.67
N ARG A 55 7.32 -3.99 2.67
CA ARG A 55 7.24 -2.52 2.57
C ARG A 55 6.60 -1.88 3.81
N LEU A 56 5.51 -2.45 4.32
CA LEU A 56 4.87 -1.96 5.55
C LEU A 56 5.83 -1.99 6.73
N ASN A 57 6.54 -3.09 6.93
CA ASN A 57 7.49 -3.24 8.04
C ASN A 57 8.70 -2.31 7.92
N PHE A 58 9.14 -2.03 6.69
CA PHE A 58 10.18 -1.03 6.44
C PHE A 58 9.70 0.38 6.84
N VAL A 59 8.53 0.78 6.38
CA VAL A 59 7.92 2.07 6.74
C VAL A 59 7.66 2.18 8.25
N LEU A 60 7.17 1.11 8.87
CA LEU A 60 6.96 1.07 10.32
C LEU A 60 8.26 1.31 11.09
N LYS A 61 9.36 0.68 10.68
CA LYS A 61 10.68 0.89 11.27
C LYS A 61 11.17 2.33 11.12
N GLU A 62 11.03 2.90 9.92
CA GLU A 62 11.42 4.27 9.62
C GLU A 62 10.61 5.27 10.45
N VAL A 63 9.28 5.13 10.44
CA VAL A 63 8.36 6.00 11.18
C VAL A 63 8.59 5.92 12.69
N THR A 64 8.84 4.73 13.23
CA THR A 64 9.16 4.58 14.67
C THR A 64 10.43 5.35 15.02
N GLY A 65 11.50 5.21 14.21
CA GLY A 65 12.73 5.98 14.42
C GLY A 65 12.51 7.49 14.31
N SER A 66 11.71 7.95 13.36
CA SER A 66 11.40 9.37 13.21
C SER A 66 10.60 9.93 14.41
N PHE A 67 9.70 9.14 15.01
CA PHE A 67 9.00 9.52 16.26
C PHE A 67 9.98 9.62 17.45
N GLU A 68 10.91 8.68 17.60
CA GLU A 68 11.93 8.70 18.66
C GLU A 68 12.81 9.96 18.60
N HIS A 69 13.01 10.51 17.40
CA HIS A 69 13.81 11.73 17.18
C HIS A 69 12.95 13.00 17.02
N PHE A 70 11.63 12.93 17.25
CA PHE A 70 10.68 14.04 17.10
C PHE A 70 10.64 14.65 15.68
N MET A 71 10.94 13.86 14.65
CA MET A 71 10.96 14.28 13.25
C MET A 71 9.59 14.06 12.59
N PHE A 72 8.56 14.73 13.10
CA PHE A 72 7.16 14.52 12.70
C PHE A 72 6.88 14.79 11.21
N HIS A 73 7.66 15.65 10.58
CA HIS A 73 7.55 15.88 9.13
C HIS A 73 7.99 14.65 8.31
N GLU A 74 8.97 13.87 8.79
CA GLU A 74 9.36 12.62 8.16
C GLU A 74 8.29 11.55 8.36
N VAL A 75 7.71 11.45 9.56
CA VAL A 75 6.59 10.55 9.83
C VAL A 75 5.47 10.74 8.80
N THR A 76 4.99 11.99 8.65
CA THR A 76 3.91 12.29 7.70
C THR A 76 4.31 12.04 6.26
N SER A 77 5.55 12.37 5.88
CA SER A 77 6.07 12.14 4.53
C SER A 77 6.18 10.65 4.20
N SER A 78 6.71 9.82 5.11
CA SER A 78 6.88 8.38 4.89
C SER A 78 5.54 7.67 4.78
N ILE A 79 4.58 7.99 5.66
CA ILE A 79 3.23 7.41 5.57
C ILE A 79 2.52 7.88 4.29
N TYR A 80 2.64 9.16 3.92
CA TYR A 80 2.06 9.67 2.68
C TYR A 80 2.63 8.95 1.45
N LYS A 81 3.95 8.80 1.36
CA LYS A 81 4.62 8.08 0.26
C LYS A 81 4.13 6.64 0.19
N PHE A 82 4.06 5.95 1.31
CA PHE A 82 3.54 4.59 1.37
C PHE A 82 2.09 4.50 0.85
N CYS A 83 1.20 5.38 1.33
CA CYS A 83 -0.19 5.39 0.87
C CYS A 83 -0.35 5.70 -0.62
N VAL A 84 0.50 6.55 -1.18
CA VAL A 84 0.41 6.96 -2.59
C VAL A 84 1.16 6.01 -3.50
N LEU A 85 2.45 5.78 -3.25
CA LEU A 85 3.33 5.05 -4.16
C LEU A 85 3.15 3.54 -4.02
N ASP A 86 3.33 3.02 -2.80
CA ASP A 86 3.27 1.57 -2.58
C ASP A 86 1.81 1.06 -2.66
N MET A 87 0.86 1.80 -2.08
CA MET A 87 -0.53 1.36 -2.01
C MET A 87 -1.34 1.77 -3.24
N SER A 88 -1.68 3.06 -3.39
CA SER A 88 -2.66 3.50 -4.39
C SER A 88 -2.20 3.28 -5.82
N ASN A 89 -0.93 3.58 -6.13
CA ASN A 89 -0.40 3.49 -7.49
C ASN A 89 0.02 2.07 -7.90
N PHE A 90 0.18 1.17 -6.94
CA PHE A 90 0.68 -0.16 -7.22
C PHE A 90 -0.18 -1.26 -6.59
N TYR A 91 -0.01 -1.55 -5.30
CA TYR A 91 -0.57 -2.75 -4.67
C TYR A 91 -2.09 -2.82 -4.75
N LEU A 92 -2.80 -1.74 -4.39
CA LEU A 92 -4.25 -1.72 -4.41
C LEU A 92 -4.82 -1.78 -5.83
N ASP A 93 -4.09 -1.27 -6.83
CA ASP A 93 -4.50 -1.36 -8.23
C ASP A 93 -4.50 -2.81 -8.72
N ILE A 94 -3.42 -3.54 -8.46
CA ILE A 94 -3.29 -4.96 -8.81
C ILE A 94 -4.29 -5.83 -8.05
N LEU A 95 -4.59 -5.46 -6.80
CA LEU A 95 -5.46 -6.25 -5.93
C LEU A 95 -6.94 -6.24 -6.35
N LYS A 96 -7.36 -5.27 -7.16
CA LYS A 96 -8.77 -5.07 -7.56
C LYS A 96 -9.40 -6.34 -8.12
N ASP A 97 -8.72 -7.03 -9.03
CA ASP A 97 -9.26 -8.24 -9.65
C ASP A 97 -9.56 -9.30 -8.60
N ARG A 98 -8.64 -9.56 -7.69
CA ARG A 98 -8.82 -10.54 -6.62
C ARG A 98 -9.95 -10.16 -5.66
N LEU A 99 -10.05 -8.88 -5.30
CA LEU A 99 -11.05 -8.40 -4.36
C LEU A 99 -12.46 -8.39 -4.94
N TYR A 100 -12.62 -8.11 -6.24
CA TYR A 100 -13.93 -7.90 -6.85
C TYR A 100 -14.44 -9.09 -7.64
N THR A 101 -13.55 -9.94 -8.17
CA THR A 101 -13.95 -11.06 -9.04
C THR A 101 -13.85 -12.42 -8.37
N PHE A 102 -13.02 -12.58 -7.33
CA PHE A 102 -12.83 -13.87 -6.65
C PHE A 102 -13.89 -14.06 -5.55
N GLY A 103 -14.35 -15.31 -5.43
CA GLY A 103 -15.31 -15.68 -4.38
C GLY A 103 -14.75 -15.48 -2.97
N THR A 104 -15.65 -15.29 -2.00
CA THR A 104 -15.32 -15.04 -0.58
C THR A 104 -14.43 -16.11 0.06
N GLY A 105 -14.52 -17.37 -0.37
CA GLY A 105 -13.67 -18.47 0.10
C GLY A 105 -12.33 -18.60 -0.62
N SER A 106 -12.02 -17.73 -1.59
CA SER A 106 -10.76 -17.80 -2.33
C SER A 106 -9.55 -17.47 -1.46
N LYS A 107 -8.58 -18.39 -1.40
CA LYS A 107 -7.31 -18.17 -0.68
C LYS A 107 -6.57 -16.93 -1.18
N ALA A 108 -6.59 -16.67 -2.47
CA ALA A 108 -5.93 -15.49 -3.05
C ALA A 108 -6.60 -14.18 -2.63
N ARG A 109 -7.95 -14.15 -2.51
CA ARG A 109 -8.69 -13.00 -1.99
C ARG A 109 -8.41 -12.81 -0.50
N ARG A 110 -8.48 -13.87 0.31
CA ARG A 110 -8.19 -13.82 1.75
C ARG A 110 -6.74 -13.44 2.03
N SER A 111 -5.78 -13.86 1.19
CA SER A 111 -4.39 -13.40 1.27
C SER A 111 -4.29 -11.88 1.16
N GLY A 112 -4.91 -11.29 0.14
CA GLY A 112 -4.96 -9.84 -0.01
C GLY A 112 -5.64 -9.15 1.18
N GLN A 113 -6.82 -9.63 1.62
CA GLN A 113 -7.55 -9.05 2.75
C GLN A 113 -6.77 -9.13 4.07
N THR A 114 -6.02 -10.21 4.32
CA THR A 114 -5.12 -10.32 5.46
C THR A 114 -4.10 -9.19 5.47
N VAL A 115 -3.52 -8.90 4.32
CA VAL A 115 -2.54 -7.81 4.18
C VAL A 115 -3.21 -6.44 4.32
N LEU A 116 -4.39 -6.22 3.72
CA LEU A 116 -5.15 -4.98 3.89
C LEU A 116 -5.47 -4.71 5.37
N TYR A 117 -5.87 -5.74 6.11
CA TYR A 117 -6.15 -5.62 7.55
C TYR A 117 -4.90 -5.24 8.36
N LYS A 118 -3.77 -5.91 8.11
CA LYS A 118 -2.48 -5.58 8.76
C LYS A 118 -2.05 -4.14 8.45
N ILE A 119 -2.13 -3.73 7.17
CA ILE A 119 -1.80 -2.37 6.74
C ILE A 119 -2.70 -1.35 7.45
N LEU A 120 -4.02 -1.55 7.42
CA LEU A 120 -4.97 -0.64 8.06
C LEU A 120 -4.68 -0.49 9.55
N SER A 121 -4.48 -1.61 10.25
CA SER A 121 -4.18 -1.64 11.68
C SER A 121 -2.90 -0.89 12.03
N VAL A 122 -1.83 -1.09 11.26
CA VAL A 122 -0.53 -0.43 11.48
C VAL A 122 -0.64 1.07 11.18
N ILE A 123 -1.11 1.45 9.99
CA ILE A 123 -1.16 2.86 9.57
C ILE A 123 -2.05 3.68 10.52
N THR A 124 -3.19 3.13 10.96
CA THR A 124 -4.10 3.83 11.87
C THR A 124 -3.41 4.16 13.19
N ARG A 125 -2.65 3.21 13.76
CA ARG A 125 -1.88 3.44 14.99
C ARG A 125 -0.73 4.42 14.80
N LEU A 126 -0.01 4.35 13.67
CA LEU A 126 1.06 5.31 13.35
C LEU A 126 0.55 6.74 13.20
N MET A 127 -0.68 6.91 12.70
CA MET A 127 -1.28 8.23 12.51
C MET A 127 -2.02 8.76 13.75
N ALA A 128 -2.31 7.92 14.75
CA ALA A 128 -3.04 8.33 15.95
C ALA A 128 -2.41 9.53 16.68
N PRO A 129 -1.09 9.66 16.86
CA PRO A 129 -0.50 10.83 17.50
C PRO A 129 -0.62 12.13 16.69
N ILE A 130 -0.82 12.06 15.38
CA ILE A 130 -0.86 13.21 14.46
C ILE A 130 -2.29 13.57 14.07
N MET A 131 -3.14 12.59 13.84
CA MET A 131 -4.54 12.75 13.44
C MET A 131 -5.47 11.96 14.38
N PRO A 132 -5.54 12.33 15.68
CA PRO A 132 -6.19 11.52 16.71
C PRO A 132 -7.67 11.21 16.41
N PHE A 133 -8.45 12.19 15.98
CA PHE A 133 -9.87 11.99 15.70
C PHE A 133 -10.11 11.10 14.48
N THR A 134 -9.32 11.27 13.42
CA THR A 134 -9.45 10.45 12.21
C THR A 134 -8.99 9.02 12.47
N ALA A 135 -7.91 8.83 13.22
CA ALA A 135 -7.44 7.50 13.60
C ALA A 135 -8.47 6.77 14.46
N GLU A 136 -9.08 7.45 15.42
CA GLU A 136 -10.14 6.90 16.27
C GLU A 136 -11.38 6.52 15.44
N GLU A 137 -11.83 7.40 14.54
CA GLU A 137 -12.93 7.10 13.62
C GLU A 137 -12.64 5.83 12.82
N ILE A 138 -11.46 5.73 12.19
CA ILE A 138 -11.06 4.56 11.39
C ILE A 138 -11.00 3.30 12.26
N TRP A 139 -10.39 3.39 13.44
CA TRP A 139 -10.24 2.26 14.36
C TRP A 139 -11.56 1.66 14.77
N GLY A 140 -12.55 2.49 15.08
CA GLY A 140 -13.90 2.06 15.47
C GLY A 140 -14.67 1.27 14.41
N TYR A 141 -14.26 1.33 13.13
CA TYR A 141 -14.89 0.52 12.08
C TYR A 141 -14.44 -0.94 12.05
N PHE A 142 -13.22 -1.24 12.46
CA PHE A 142 -12.68 -2.61 12.37
C PHE A 142 -12.20 -3.19 13.71
N ASN A 143 -12.07 -2.36 14.74
CA ASN A 143 -11.80 -2.78 16.11
C ASN A 143 -12.82 -2.14 17.06
N LYS A 144 -13.67 -2.95 17.65
CA LYS A 144 -14.80 -2.47 18.48
C LYS A 144 -14.51 -2.45 19.98
N ALA A 145 -13.33 -2.93 20.40
CA ALA A 145 -13.08 -3.16 21.81
C ALA A 145 -12.66 -1.88 22.56
N ASP A 146 -11.64 -1.17 22.06
CA ASP A 146 -11.04 -0.05 22.77
C ASP A 146 -10.63 1.07 21.80
N SER A 147 -10.28 2.24 22.35
CA SER A 147 -9.74 3.35 21.60
C SER A 147 -8.37 3.03 20.99
N VAL A 148 -8.08 3.56 19.79
CA VAL A 148 -6.75 3.46 19.17
C VAL A 148 -5.64 4.02 20.06
N HIS A 149 -5.98 4.98 20.93
CA HIS A 149 -5.04 5.62 21.86
C HIS A 149 -4.65 4.75 23.05
N LEU A 150 -5.35 3.64 23.26
CA LEU A 150 -5.02 2.60 24.26
C LEU A 150 -4.31 1.40 23.62
N ALA A 151 -4.25 1.34 22.30
CA ALA A 151 -3.60 0.25 21.59
C ALA A 151 -2.06 0.38 21.68
N ASP A 152 -1.38 -0.76 21.82
CA ASP A 152 0.08 -0.80 21.79
C ASP A 152 0.64 -0.28 20.47
N TRP A 153 1.82 0.35 20.52
CA TRP A 153 2.55 0.74 19.33
C TRP A 153 2.89 -0.51 18.50
N PRO A 154 2.69 -0.48 17.17
CA PRO A 154 2.92 -1.67 16.36
C PRO A 154 4.38 -2.08 16.37
N GLY A 155 4.64 -3.37 16.54
CA GLY A 155 5.98 -3.94 16.50
C GLY A 155 6.41 -4.27 15.08
N VAL A 156 7.69 -4.07 14.76
CA VAL A 156 8.29 -4.48 13.49
C VAL A 156 8.46 -5.99 13.45
N GLU A 157 7.80 -6.66 12.53
CA GLU A 157 7.99 -8.08 12.24
C GLU A 157 9.22 -8.25 11.31
N LYS A 158 10.42 -8.37 11.90
CA LYS A 158 11.69 -8.41 11.14
C LYS A 158 11.75 -9.53 10.11
N ASP A 159 11.11 -10.66 10.39
CA ASP A 159 11.05 -11.82 9.50
C ASP A 159 10.20 -11.57 8.24
N LEU A 160 9.43 -10.49 8.21
CA LEU A 160 8.67 -10.07 7.04
C LEU A 160 9.43 -9.09 6.15
N ILE A 161 10.58 -8.57 6.59
CA ILE A 161 11.45 -7.72 5.77
C ILE A 161 12.29 -8.62 4.87
N ASP A 162 11.98 -8.63 3.58
CA ASP A 162 12.64 -9.45 2.56
C ASP A 162 13.25 -8.56 1.46
N LEU A 163 14.52 -8.21 1.65
CA LEU A 163 15.24 -7.32 0.73
C LEU A 163 15.43 -7.92 -0.67
N GLU A 164 15.53 -9.25 -0.79
CA GLU A 164 15.63 -9.90 -2.09
C GLU A 164 14.30 -9.83 -2.85
N LEU A 165 13.20 -10.01 -2.14
CA LEU A 165 11.86 -9.84 -2.66
C LEU A 165 11.63 -8.38 -3.08
N GLU A 166 12.02 -7.42 -2.26
CA GLU A 166 11.90 -5.99 -2.59
C GLU A 166 12.70 -5.64 -3.85
N ALA A 167 13.94 -6.09 -3.98
CA ALA A 167 14.76 -5.84 -5.16
C ALA A 167 14.15 -6.45 -6.43
N ARG A 168 13.54 -7.65 -6.35
CA ARG A 168 12.85 -8.26 -7.49
C ARG A 168 11.62 -7.45 -7.91
N TRP A 169 10.80 -7.03 -6.96
CA TRP A 169 9.60 -6.23 -7.26
C TRP A 169 9.94 -4.83 -7.72
N GLU A 170 11.01 -4.22 -7.24
CA GLU A 170 11.49 -2.93 -7.74
C GLU A 170 11.81 -2.99 -9.24
N ARG A 171 12.46 -4.05 -9.70
CA ARG A 171 12.71 -4.25 -11.15
C ARG A 171 11.40 -4.33 -11.94
N LEU A 172 10.42 -5.09 -11.45
CA LEU A 172 9.10 -5.23 -12.10
C LEU A 172 8.31 -3.91 -12.10
N ILE A 173 8.37 -3.16 -11.00
CA ILE A 173 7.71 -1.86 -10.88
C ILE A 173 8.32 -0.86 -11.85
N ASN A 174 9.64 -0.78 -11.93
CA ASN A 174 10.34 0.10 -12.86
C ASN A 174 9.96 -0.21 -14.32
N LEU A 175 9.93 -1.50 -14.69
CA LEU A 175 9.48 -1.91 -16.02
C LEU A 175 8.02 -1.53 -16.27
N ARG A 176 7.14 -1.74 -15.29
CA ARG A 176 5.73 -1.34 -15.38
C ARG A 176 5.58 0.16 -15.60
N GLU A 177 6.38 0.99 -14.93
CA GLU A 177 6.36 2.44 -15.11
C GLU A 177 6.75 2.85 -16.53
N GLU A 178 7.77 2.21 -17.10
CA GLU A 178 8.16 2.45 -18.52
C GLU A 178 7.03 2.07 -19.48
N VAL A 179 6.38 0.94 -19.25
CA VAL A 179 5.22 0.50 -20.04
C VAL A 179 4.06 1.50 -19.93
N LEU A 180 3.72 1.91 -18.69
CA LEU A 180 2.65 2.87 -18.46
C LEU A 180 2.94 4.21 -19.11
N LYS A 181 4.18 4.69 -19.08
CA LYS A 181 4.61 5.90 -19.76
C LYS A 181 4.42 5.80 -21.28
N ALA A 182 4.85 4.69 -21.88
CA ALA A 182 4.68 4.46 -23.32
C ALA A 182 3.20 4.40 -23.72
N LEU A 183 2.35 3.78 -22.92
CA LEU A 183 0.90 3.73 -23.13
C LEU A 183 0.26 5.12 -23.03
N GLU A 184 0.69 5.93 -22.05
CA GLU A 184 0.19 7.30 -21.86
C GLU A 184 0.59 8.22 -23.03
N GLU A 185 1.79 8.08 -23.57
CA GLU A 185 2.21 8.79 -24.78
C GLU A 185 1.28 8.46 -25.97
N LYS A 186 0.92 7.18 -26.14
CA LYS A 186 0.00 6.76 -27.23
C LYS A 186 -1.44 7.26 -26.98
N ARG A 187 -1.88 7.29 -25.73
CA ARG A 187 -3.18 7.83 -25.34
C ARG A 187 -3.26 9.34 -25.61
N THR A 188 -2.22 10.08 -25.23
CA THR A 188 -2.12 11.52 -25.45
C THR A 188 -2.12 11.86 -26.95
N ALA A 189 -1.45 11.02 -27.76
CA ALA A 189 -1.45 11.12 -29.22
C ALA A 189 -2.78 10.64 -29.84
N LYS A 190 -3.78 10.24 -29.04
CA LYS A 190 -5.09 9.71 -29.47
C LYS A 190 -5.01 8.48 -30.38
N LEU A 191 -3.94 7.70 -30.28
CA LEU A 191 -3.77 6.45 -31.03
C LEU A 191 -4.50 5.28 -30.36
N ILE A 192 -4.70 5.38 -29.03
CA ILE A 192 -5.50 4.47 -28.22
C ILE A 192 -6.41 5.29 -27.29
N GLY A 193 -7.60 4.79 -26.97
CA GLY A 193 -8.50 5.38 -25.98
C GLY A 193 -8.27 4.82 -24.58
N SER A 194 -7.88 3.55 -24.50
CA SER A 194 -7.63 2.81 -23.26
C SER A 194 -6.35 1.97 -23.36
N PRO A 195 -5.60 1.78 -22.28
CA PRO A 195 -4.47 0.84 -22.25
C PRO A 195 -4.81 -0.58 -22.72
N LEU A 196 -6.05 -1.01 -22.56
CA LEU A 196 -6.55 -2.34 -22.99
C LEU A 196 -6.63 -2.50 -24.50
N GLU A 197 -6.57 -1.41 -25.26
CA GLU A 197 -6.58 -1.44 -26.75
C GLU A 197 -5.19 -1.68 -27.34
N ALA A 198 -4.13 -1.67 -26.51
CA ALA A 198 -2.77 -1.80 -26.95
C ALA A 198 -2.18 -3.19 -26.66
N LYS A 199 -1.39 -3.69 -27.60
CA LYS A 199 -0.48 -4.81 -27.36
C LYS A 199 0.89 -4.26 -26.99
N VAL A 200 1.38 -4.61 -25.82
CA VAL A 200 2.73 -4.28 -25.36
C VAL A 200 3.70 -5.40 -25.75
N VAL A 201 4.84 -5.06 -26.32
CA VAL A 201 5.94 -5.98 -26.61
C VAL A 201 7.17 -5.46 -25.90
N ILE A 202 7.68 -6.26 -24.98
CA ILE A 202 8.91 -5.95 -24.22
C ILE A 202 10.06 -6.67 -24.93
N VAL A 203 11.06 -5.89 -25.36
CA VAL A 203 12.27 -6.41 -25.99
C VAL A 203 13.42 -6.28 -25.01
N VAL A 204 13.98 -7.41 -24.62
CA VAL A 204 15.14 -7.48 -23.72
C VAL A 204 16.37 -7.95 -24.48
N LYS A 205 17.55 -7.44 -24.11
CA LYS A 205 18.82 -7.79 -24.74
C LYS A 205 19.49 -8.97 -24.04
N GLU A 206 19.35 -9.04 -22.74
CA GLU A 206 20.01 -10.03 -21.88
C GLU A 206 19.12 -11.25 -21.66
N LYS A 207 19.72 -12.44 -21.80
CA LYS A 207 19.01 -13.71 -21.58
C LYS A 207 18.50 -13.86 -20.15
N GLU A 208 19.29 -13.39 -19.18
CA GLU A 208 18.93 -13.40 -17.76
C GLU A 208 17.67 -12.57 -17.49
N GLU A 209 17.54 -11.40 -18.13
CA GLU A 209 16.37 -10.56 -18.02
C GLU A 209 15.13 -11.25 -18.62
N LEU A 210 15.29 -11.92 -19.75
CA LEU A 210 14.22 -12.69 -20.35
C LEU A 210 13.76 -13.84 -19.44
N GLU A 211 14.69 -14.58 -18.84
CA GLU A 211 14.41 -15.65 -17.88
C GLU A 211 13.71 -15.12 -16.63
N PHE A 212 14.11 -13.95 -16.15
CA PHE A 212 13.47 -13.28 -15.04
C PHE A 212 12.02 -12.93 -15.38
N LEU A 213 11.78 -12.21 -16.48
CA LEU A 213 10.44 -11.72 -16.85
C LEU A 213 9.47 -12.87 -17.23
N THR A 214 9.99 -14.01 -17.71
CA THR A 214 9.15 -15.17 -18.05
C THR A 214 8.51 -15.84 -16.81
N LYS A 215 8.99 -15.52 -15.61
CA LYS A 215 8.42 -16.04 -14.34
C LYS A 215 7.20 -15.28 -13.87
N TYR A 216 6.99 -14.06 -14.39
CA TYR A 216 5.92 -13.13 -14.03
C TYR A 216 5.01 -12.82 -15.22
#